data_3efd258f24aeb211b5793a6e654bad9b
#
_entry.id   3efd258f24aeb211b5793a6e654bad9b
#
_cell.length_a   1.000
_cell.length_b   1.000
_cell.length_c   1.000
_cell.angle_alpha   90.00
_cell.angle_beta   90.00
_cell.angle_gamma   90.00
#
_symmetry.space_group_name_H-M   'P 1'
#
loop_
_entity.id
_entity.type
_entity.pdbx_description
1 polymer ?
#
loop_
_entity_poly.entity_id
_entity_poly.type
_entity_poly.pdbx_seq_one_letter_code
_entity_poly.pdbx_strand_id
1 'polypeptide(L)'
;QNGLVVFMDTFGDINALDINSGNLLWQAQTITEDIYESAFLLKSSRLIYDNNVIYISNNENKFFAIDSRNGLIKWEQKINSYIEPSIIENLVFTISEEGYLIIIDKSNGNILRSTSILDSIKDKDVYPTGFIVAKEFVYVSLSNGRLIKVSTLDGKPKDIIKIDGDKISRPYILGKNMYILTNSAIIKVE
;
A
#
# COMPACT_ATOMS: atom_id res chain seq x y z
N GLN A 1 -11.97 14.53 5.68
CA GLN A 1 -13.41 14.37 5.99
C GLN A 1 -13.66 14.89 7.40
N ASN A 2 -14.84 15.44 7.69
CA ASN A 2 -15.26 15.94 9.01
C ASN A 2 -14.36 17.03 9.62
N GLY A 3 -13.75 17.87 8.80
CA GLY A 3 -12.87 18.95 9.31
C GLY A 3 -11.53 18.47 9.88
N LEU A 4 -11.12 17.24 9.57
CA LEU A 4 -9.87 16.64 10.01
C LEU A 4 -8.83 16.65 8.87
N VAL A 5 -7.63 17.13 9.15
CA VAL A 5 -6.43 16.97 8.33
C VAL A 5 -5.51 15.98 9.00
N VAL A 6 -5.15 14.90 8.30
CA VAL A 6 -4.21 13.89 8.81
C VAL A 6 -2.99 13.83 7.90
N PHE A 7 -1.83 13.82 8.50
CA PHE A 7 -0.55 13.71 7.79
C PHE A 7 0.48 12.94 8.63
N MET A 8 1.45 12.40 7.98
CA MET A 8 2.63 11.84 8.62
C MET A 8 3.77 12.86 8.55
N ASP A 9 4.45 13.08 9.65
CA ASP A 9 5.64 13.93 9.68
C ASP A 9 6.91 13.16 9.28
N THR A 10 8.04 13.86 9.28
CA THR A 10 9.34 13.28 8.89
C THR A 10 9.88 12.27 9.89
N PHE A 11 9.34 12.23 11.09
CA PHE A 11 9.69 11.25 12.13
C PHE A 11 8.81 10.00 12.06
N GLY A 12 7.81 10.01 11.17
CA GLY A 12 6.88 8.90 10.99
C GLY A 12 5.66 8.97 11.90
N ASP A 13 5.50 10.01 12.70
CA ASP A 13 4.33 10.18 13.54
C ASP A 13 3.13 10.63 12.72
N ILE A 14 1.97 10.06 13.02
CA ILE A 14 0.70 10.44 12.39
C ILE A 14 0.05 11.52 13.24
N ASN A 15 -0.16 12.67 12.63
CA ASN A 15 -0.73 13.84 13.28
C ASN A 15 -2.11 14.15 12.69
N ALA A 16 -3.05 14.56 13.54
CA ALA A 16 -4.36 15.02 13.12
C ALA A 16 -4.65 16.41 13.65
N LEU A 17 -5.02 17.31 12.76
CA LEU A 17 -5.37 18.69 13.06
C LEU A 17 -6.84 18.95 12.73
N ASP A 18 -7.45 19.84 13.52
CA ASP A 18 -8.70 20.49 13.13
C ASP A 18 -8.45 21.46 11.96
N ILE A 19 -9.16 21.30 10.85
CA ILE A 19 -8.94 22.08 9.63
C ILE A 19 -9.26 23.58 9.82
N ASN A 20 -10.14 23.94 10.75
CA ASN A 20 -10.58 25.33 10.93
C ASN A 20 -9.65 26.09 11.89
N SER A 21 -9.24 25.44 12.98
CA SER A 21 -8.41 26.07 14.00
C SER A 21 -6.92 25.79 13.84
N GLY A 22 -6.54 24.75 13.10
CA GLY A 22 -5.17 24.27 13.00
C GLY A 22 -4.64 23.61 14.28
N ASN A 23 -5.49 23.39 15.28
CA ASN A 23 -5.08 22.78 16.53
C ASN A 23 -4.83 21.28 16.35
N LEU A 24 -3.77 20.79 17.02
CA LEU A 24 -3.51 19.35 17.12
C LEU A 24 -4.62 18.69 17.95
N LEU A 25 -5.28 17.70 17.36
CA LEU A 25 -6.32 16.90 18.00
C LEU A 25 -5.76 15.64 18.65
N TRP A 26 -4.89 14.95 17.92
CA TRP A 26 -4.18 13.77 18.39
C TRP A 26 -2.91 13.51 17.57
N GLN A 27 -2.01 12.74 18.16
CA GLN A 27 -0.79 12.23 17.53
C GLN A 27 -0.67 10.74 17.84
N ALA A 28 -0.31 9.94 16.86
CA ALA A 28 -0.02 8.51 17.00
C ALA A 28 1.44 8.26 16.59
N GLN A 29 2.23 7.74 17.53
CA GLN A 29 3.61 7.36 17.27
C GLN A 29 3.63 6.03 16.53
N THR A 30 4.31 5.99 15.38
CA THR A 30 4.44 4.79 14.55
C THR A 30 5.86 4.23 14.53
N ILE A 31 6.82 4.96 15.09
CA ILE A 31 8.24 4.56 15.19
C ILE A 31 8.65 4.56 16.65
N THR A 32 9.38 3.53 17.07
CA THR A 32 9.97 3.44 18.41
C THR A 32 11.32 4.16 18.47
N GLU A 33 11.74 4.61 19.67
CA GLU A 33 12.91 5.46 19.89
C GLU A 33 14.23 4.93 19.33
N ASP A 34 14.37 3.62 19.13
CA ASP A 34 15.61 3.00 18.61
C ASP A 34 15.88 3.24 17.12
N ILE A 35 14.96 3.93 16.41
CA ILE A 35 15.01 4.08 14.95
C ILE A 35 15.33 5.52 14.51
N TYR A 36 15.65 6.44 15.42
CA TYR A 36 15.94 7.84 15.06
C TYR A 36 17.10 8.02 14.06
N GLU A 37 18.06 7.11 14.02
CA GLU A 37 19.15 7.18 13.04
C GLU A 37 18.70 6.84 11.62
N SER A 38 17.61 6.09 11.46
CA SER A 38 17.06 5.68 10.15
C SER A 38 15.90 6.55 9.65
N ALA A 39 15.46 7.55 10.40
CA ALA A 39 14.35 8.43 10.04
C ALA A 39 14.49 9.09 8.65
N PHE A 40 15.71 9.39 8.21
CA PHE A 40 15.99 9.93 6.88
C PHE A 40 15.73 8.93 5.72
N LEU A 41 15.61 7.65 6.02
CA LEU A 41 15.36 6.59 5.04
C LEU A 41 13.94 6.04 5.12
N LEU A 42 13.10 6.60 5.98
CA LEU A 42 11.72 6.15 6.15
C LEU A 42 10.93 6.35 4.86
N LYS A 43 10.42 5.26 4.34
CA LYS A 43 9.44 5.24 3.25
C LYS A 43 8.11 4.76 3.80
N SER A 44 7.05 5.46 3.50
CA SER A 44 5.69 5.07 3.89
C SER A 44 4.77 5.00 2.70
N SER A 45 3.70 4.24 2.85
CA SER A 45 2.57 4.30 1.94
C SER A 45 1.83 5.63 2.08
N ARG A 46 0.92 5.90 1.13
CA ARG A 46 -0.08 6.94 1.36
C ARG A 46 -1.04 6.50 2.47
N LEU A 47 -1.55 7.49 3.20
CA LEU A 47 -2.63 7.30 4.16
C LEU A 47 -3.93 6.96 3.41
N ILE A 48 -4.56 5.85 3.74
CA ILE A 48 -5.87 5.46 3.21
C ILE A 48 -6.88 5.56 4.33
N TYR A 49 -7.96 6.28 4.07
CA TYR A 49 -9.08 6.43 5.00
C TYR A 49 -10.27 5.61 4.54
N ASP A 50 -10.78 4.78 5.43
CA ASP A 50 -12.03 4.03 5.25
C ASP A 50 -12.78 3.87 6.58
N ASN A 51 -14.03 4.28 6.64
CA ASN A 51 -14.94 4.09 7.78
C ASN A 51 -14.33 4.45 9.15
N ASN A 52 -13.79 5.67 9.30
CA ASN A 52 -13.12 6.18 10.49
C ASN A 52 -11.83 5.43 10.89
N VAL A 53 -11.24 4.68 9.96
CA VAL A 53 -9.95 4.03 10.14
C VAL A 53 -8.97 4.55 9.11
N ILE A 54 -7.76 4.84 9.56
CA ILE A 54 -6.63 5.21 8.73
C ILE A 54 -5.70 4.01 8.63
N TYR A 55 -5.34 3.64 7.40
CA TYR A 55 -4.40 2.57 7.10
C TYR A 55 -3.12 3.17 6.54
N ILE A 56 -1.98 2.74 7.09
CA ILE A 56 -0.65 3.16 6.65
C ILE A 56 0.36 2.05 6.91
N SER A 57 1.34 1.93 6.04
CA SER A 57 2.48 1.03 6.20
C SER A 57 3.80 1.76 5.92
N ASN A 58 4.91 1.20 6.39
CA ASN A 58 6.24 1.73 6.16
C ASN A 58 7.27 0.61 5.92
N ASN A 59 8.50 1.01 5.56
CA ASN A 59 9.62 0.09 5.35
C ASN A 59 10.34 -0.33 6.65
N GLU A 60 9.77 -0.01 7.82
CA GLU A 60 10.26 -0.42 9.14
C GLU A 60 9.41 -1.58 9.71
N ASN A 61 8.86 -2.44 8.83
CA ASN A 61 8.00 -3.56 9.20
C ASN A 61 6.76 -3.16 10.00
N LYS A 62 6.14 -2.04 9.66
CA LYS A 62 4.96 -1.54 10.37
C LYS A 62 3.81 -1.31 9.40
N PHE A 63 2.68 -1.93 9.69
CA PHE A 63 1.39 -1.67 9.06
C PHE A 63 0.35 -1.45 10.13
N PHE A 64 -0.29 -0.28 10.11
CA PHE A 64 -1.24 0.13 11.14
C PHE A 64 -2.65 0.31 10.59
N ALA A 65 -3.64 0.01 11.43
CA ALA A 65 -4.98 0.57 11.35
C ALA A 65 -5.22 1.45 12.59
N ILE A 66 -5.52 2.72 12.37
CA ILE A 66 -5.61 3.75 13.40
C ILE A 66 -7.02 4.33 13.39
N ASP A 67 -7.66 4.45 14.54
CA ASP A 67 -8.94 5.15 14.66
C ASP A 67 -8.73 6.65 14.39
N SER A 68 -9.35 7.16 13.33
CA SER A 68 -9.16 8.55 12.90
C SER A 68 -9.69 9.60 13.87
N ARG A 69 -10.52 9.21 14.82
CA ARG A 69 -11.15 10.14 15.78
C ARG A 69 -10.25 10.46 16.96
N ASN A 70 -9.35 9.54 17.33
CA ASN A 70 -8.55 9.65 18.56
C ASN A 70 -7.09 9.17 18.43
N GLY A 71 -6.68 8.69 17.25
CA GLY A 71 -5.31 8.23 17.02
C GLY A 71 -4.97 6.86 17.63
N LEU A 72 -5.94 6.15 18.22
CA LEU A 72 -5.65 4.84 18.82
C LEU A 72 -5.40 3.78 17.75
N ILE A 73 -4.32 3.03 17.93
CA ILE A 73 -4.00 1.87 17.06
C ILE A 73 -5.03 0.77 17.35
N LYS A 74 -5.81 0.41 16.33
CA LYS A 74 -6.78 -0.70 16.40
C LYS A 74 -6.09 -2.04 16.24
N TRP A 75 -5.14 -2.14 15.33
CA TRP A 75 -4.26 -3.26 15.13
C TRP A 75 -2.98 -2.84 14.40
N GLU A 76 -1.96 -3.66 14.58
CA GLU A 76 -0.65 -3.52 13.93
C GLU A 76 -0.23 -4.88 13.37
N GLN A 77 0.45 -4.86 12.20
CA GLN A 77 1.08 -6.04 11.61
C GLN A 77 2.53 -5.74 11.23
N LYS A 78 3.38 -6.76 11.31
CA LYS A 78 4.79 -6.69 10.90
C LYS A 78 4.88 -6.93 9.39
N ILE A 79 4.69 -5.88 8.61
CA ILE A 79 4.73 -5.91 7.14
C ILE A 79 5.61 -4.78 6.65
N ASN A 80 6.68 -5.11 5.92
CA ASN A 80 7.54 -4.17 5.25
C ASN A 80 6.90 -3.77 3.91
N SER A 81 6.20 -2.65 3.87
CA SER A 81 5.56 -2.13 2.66
C SER A 81 5.48 -0.62 2.69
N TYR A 82 5.80 0.02 1.58
CA TYR A 82 5.54 1.44 1.32
C TYR A 82 4.58 1.64 0.15
N ILE A 83 3.94 0.55 -0.30
CA ILE A 83 2.94 0.58 -1.37
C ILE A 83 1.57 0.92 -0.77
N GLU A 84 0.85 1.82 -1.42
CA GLU A 84 -0.50 2.21 -1.04
C GLU A 84 -1.43 0.99 -0.95
N PRO A 85 -2.02 0.69 0.22
CA PRO A 85 -2.93 -0.44 0.37
C PRO A 85 -4.27 -0.20 -0.34
N SER A 86 -4.98 -1.27 -0.64
CA SER A 86 -6.35 -1.22 -1.17
C SER A 86 -7.33 -1.82 -0.17
N ILE A 87 -8.42 -1.10 0.11
CA ILE A 87 -9.47 -1.56 1.00
C ILE A 87 -10.66 -1.96 0.15
N ILE A 88 -11.08 -3.23 0.27
CA ILE A 88 -12.23 -3.75 -0.44
C ILE A 88 -13.09 -4.53 0.55
N GLU A 89 -14.29 -4.07 0.80
CA GLU A 89 -15.20 -4.65 1.78
C GLU A 89 -14.54 -4.82 3.15
N ASN A 90 -14.36 -6.06 3.60
CA ASN A 90 -13.71 -6.41 4.87
C ASN A 90 -12.26 -6.83 4.73
N LEU A 91 -11.64 -6.57 3.59
CA LEU A 91 -10.27 -6.97 3.29
C LEU A 91 -9.36 -5.76 3.07
N VAL A 92 -8.15 -5.86 3.55
CA VAL A 92 -7.03 -4.98 3.23
C VAL A 92 -6.04 -5.76 2.39
N PHE A 93 -5.74 -5.24 1.21
CA PHE A 93 -4.72 -5.77 0.32
C PHE A 93 -3.47 -4.90 0.43
N THR A 94 -2.31 -5.51 0.54
CA THR A 94 -1.01 -4.84 0.44
C THR A 94 0.01 -5.75 -0.22
N ILE A 95 1.13 -5.17 -0.66
CA ILE A 95 2.26 -5.93 -1.22
C ILE A 95 3.51 -5.51 -0.47
N SER A 96 4.22 -6.48 0.10
CA SER A 96 5.48 -6.20 0.79
C SER A 96 6.61 -5.89 -0.21
N GLU A 97 7.68 -5.27 0.28
CA GLU A 97 8.86 -4.96 -0.52
C GLU A 97 9.50 -6.25 -1.09
N GLU A 98 9.42 -7.34 -0.35
CA GLU A 98 9.90 -8.67 -0.75
C GLU A 98 9.01 -9.34 -1.81
N GLY A 99 7.89 -8.71 -2.18
CA GLY A 99 6.99 -9.20 -3.23
C GLY A 99 5.97 -10.23 -2.76
N TYR A 100 5.49 -10.13 -1.51
CA TYR A 100 4.36 -10.92 -1.04
C TYR A 100 3.06 -10.13 -1.19
N LEU A 101 2.09 -10.68 -1.90
CA LEU A 101 0.70 -10.22 -1.84
C LEU A 101 0.09 -10.71 -0.53
N ILE A 102 -0.30 -9.76 0.32
CA ILE A 102 -0.84 -10.02 1.66
C ILE A 102 -2.29 -9.54 1.70
N ILE A 103 -3.16 -10.41 2.20
CA ILE A 103 -4.58 -10.11 2.41
C ILE A 103 -4.84 -10.19 3.92
N ILE A 104 -5.41 -9.13 4.47
CA ILE A 104 -5.61 -8.94 5.91
C ILE A 104 -7.10 -8.78 6.17
N ASP A 105 -7.60 -9.37 7.25
CA ASP A 105 -8.94 -9.06 7.78
C ASP A 105 -8.94 -7.63 8.34
N LYS A 106 -9.76 -6.78 7.75
CA LYS A 106 -9.85 -5.36 8.11
C LYS A 106 -10.24 -5.11 9.57
N SER A 107 -11.02 -6.01 10.14
CA SER A 107 -11.60 -5.83 11.48
C SER A 107 -10.61 -6.04 12.62
N ASN A 108 -9.69 -6.99 12.44
CA ASN A 108 -8.80 -7.46 13.50
C ASN A 108 -7.31 -7.48 13.12
N GLY A 109 -6.97 -7.23 11.84
CA GLY A 109 -5.61 -7.22 11.35
C GLY A 109 -5.02 -8.61 11.07
N ASN A 110 -5.76 -9.70 11.22
CA ASN A 110 -5.25 -11.04 10.97
C ASN A 110 -4.88 -11.23 9.50
N ILE A 111 -3.68 -11.74 9.24
CA ILE A 111 -3.26 -12.10 7.89
C ILE A 111 -4.03 -13.36 7.46
N LEU A 112 -4.90 -13.22 6.47
CA LEU A 112 -5.68 -14.31 5.90
C LEU A 112 -4.89 -15.08 4.86
N ARG A 113 -4.00 -14.38 4.13
CA ARG A 113 -3.14 -14.96 3.11
C ARG A 113 -1.88 -14.13 2.92
N SER A 114 -0.77 -14.82 2.66
CA SER A 114 0.47 -14.24 2.17
C SER A 114 1.01 -15.16 1.07
N THR A 115 1.22 -14.61 -0.14
CA THR A 115 1.65 -15.39 -1.30
C THR A 115 2.75 -14.65 -2.04
N SER A 116 3.89 -15.28 -2.26
CA SER A 116 4.95 -14.73 -3.11
C SER A 116 4.46 -14.60 -4.56
N ILE A 117 4.62 -13.41 -5.13
CA ILE A 117 4.25 -13.12 -6.52
C ILE A 117 5.46 -12.94 -7.41
N LEU A 118 6.66 -12.88 -6.85
CA LEU A 118 7.91 -12.72 -7.60
C LEU A 118 8.61 -14.03 -7.90
N ASP A 119 8.22 -15.17 -7.32
CA ASP A 119 8.86 -16.48 -7.54
C ASP A 119 8.93 -16.89 -9.01
N SER A 120 7.98 -16.42 -9.83
CA SER A 120 7.94 -16.67 -11.26
C SER A 120 8.82 -15.71 -12.09
N ILE A 121 9.39 -14.68 -11.47
CA ILE A 121 10.24 -13.67 -12.09
C ILE A 121 11.70 -14.08 -11.92
N LYS A 122 12.39 -14.29 -13.04
CA LYS A 122 13.81 -14.71 -13.03
C LYS A 122 14.79 -13.56 -12.86
N ASP A 123 14.33 -12.34 -13.10
CA ASP A 123 15.18 -11.15 -13.03
C ASP A 123 15.49 -10.85 -11.54
N LYS A 124 16.75 -10.54 -11.26
CA LYS A 124 17.19 -10.10 -9.93
C LYS A 124 16.79 -8.64 -9.70
N ASP A 125 16.67 -8.27 -8.43
CA ASP A 125 16.43 -6.88 -7.99
C ASP A 125 15.11 -6.26 -8.53
N VAL A 126 14.12 -7.10 -8.86
CA VAL A 126 12.79 -6.66 -9.26
C VAL A 126 11.92 -6.47 -8.02
N TYR A 127 11.26 -5.32 -7.95
CA TYR A 127 10.35 -4.99 -6.87
C TYR A 127 9.01 -4.45 -7.38
N PRO A 128 7.93 -4.61 -6.58
CA PRO A 128 6.63 -4.04 -6.91
C PRO A 128 6.67 -2.51 -6.85
N THR A 129 6.01 -1.85 -7.80
CA THR A 129 5.91 -0.38 -7.87
C THR A 129 4.53 0.13 -7.53
N GLY A 130 3.54 -0.75 -7.44
CA GLY A 130 2.18 -0.48 -7.09
C GLY A 130 1.23 -1.54 -7.62
N PHE A 131 -0.02 -1.47 -7.21
CA PHE A 131 -1.03 -2.43 -7.66
C PHE A 131 -2.44 -1.82 -7.65
N ILE A 132 -3.37 -2.54 -8.25
CA ILE A 132 -4.80 -2.30 -8.13
C ILE A 132 -5.54 -3.64 -8.04
N VAL A 133 -6.62 -3.67 -7.26
CA VAL A 133 -7.53 -4.81 -7.21
C VAL A 133 -8.72 -4.51 -8.10
N ALA A 134 -8.99 -5.40 -9.04
CA ALA A 134 -10.10 -5.27 -9.97
C ALA A 134 -10.79 -6.62 -10.18
N LYS A 135 -12.03 -6.71 -9.73
CA LYS A 135 -12.82 -7.95 -9.74
C LYS A 135 -12.08 -9.09 -9.02
N GLU A 136 -11.79 -10.16 -9.72
CA GLU A 136 -11.15 -11.38 -9.22
C GLU A 136 -9.62 -11.34 -9.30
N PHE A 137 -9.03 -10.19 -9.67
CA PHE A 137 -7.59 -10.10 -9.90
C PHE A 137 -6.95 -8.91 -9.20
N VAL A 138 -5.71 -9.10 -8.79
CA VAL A 138 -4.77 -8.05 -8.42
C VAL A 138 -3.80 -7.86 -9.58
N TYR A 139 -3.68 -6.64 -10.08
CA TYR A 139 -2.73 -6.28 -11.12
C TYR A 139 -1.56 -5.54 -10.48
N VAL A 140 -0.37 -6.12 -10.54
CA VAL A 140 0.83 -5.62 -9.88
C VAL A 140 1.84 -5.15 -10.90
N SER A 141 2.20 -3.89 -10.84
CA SER A 141 3.27 -3.31 -11.64
C SER A 141 4.62 -3.57 -11.00
N LEU A 142 5.63 -3.84 -11.83
CA LEU A 142 7.00 -4.11 -11.42
C LEU A 142 8.00 -3.09 -11.97
N SER A 143 9.14 -2.99 -11.26
CA SER A 143 10.25 -2.10 -11.62
C SER A 143 10.92 -2.43 -12.97
N ASN A 144 10.74 -3.65 -13.47
CA ASN A 144 11.27 -4.09 -14.77
C ASN A 144 10.26 -3.97 -15.93
N GLY A 145 9.20 -3.17 -15.75
CA GLY A 145 8.20 -2.88 -16.78
C GLY A 145 7.20 -4.00 -17.05
N ARG A 146 7.09 -4.98 -16.16
CA ARG A 146 6.08 -6.03 -16.25
C ARG A 146 4.87 -5.74 -15.38
N LEU A 147 3.73 -6.23 -15.81
CA LEU A 147 2.46 -6.27 -15.07
C LEU A 147 2.12 -7.73 -14.78
N ILE A 148 1.98 -8.08 -13.51
CA ILE A 148 1.53 -9.41 -13.09
C ILE A 148 0.03 -9.36 -12.80
N LYS A 149 -0.70 -10.32 -13.34
CA LYS A 149 -2.10 -10.59 -13.00
C LYS A 149 -2.17 -11.73 -11.99
N VAL A 150 -2.65 -11.45 -10.79
CA VAL A 150 -2.72 -12.40 -9.68
C VAL A 150 -4.18 -12.65 -9.34
N SER A 151 -4.59 -13.89 -9.16
CA SER A 151 -5.97 -14.21 -8.72
C SER A 151 -6.17 -13.87 -7.25
N THR A 152 -7.27 -13.19 -6.92
CA THR A 152 -7.66 -12.94 -5.53
C THR A 152 -8.11 -14.20 -4.81
N LEU A 153 -8.57 -15.22 -5.55
CA LEU A 153 -9.09 -16.47 -4.99
C LEU A 153 -8.00 -17.34 -4.37
N ASP A 154 -6.88 -17.53 -5.09
CA ASP A 154 -5.80 -18.44 -4.67
C ASP A 154 -4.45 -17.74 -4.46
N GLY A 155 -4.35 -16.43 -4.77
CA GLY A 155 -3.14 -15.63 -4.66
C GLY A 155 -2.07 -15.97 -5.71
N LYS A 156 -2.38 -16.81 -6.70
CA LYS A 156 -1.40 -17.26 -7.69
C LYS A 156 -1.33 -16.35 -8.90
N PRO A 157 -0.12 -16.07 -9.41
CA PRO A 157 0.06 -15.43 -10.71
C PRO A 157 -0.65 -16.22 -11.81
N LYS A 158 -1.41 -15.53 -12.66
CA LYS A 158 -2.13 -16.11 -13.80
C LYS A 158 -1.53 -15.69 -15.13
N ASP A 159 -0.96 -14.50 -15.18
CA ASP A 159 -0.37 -13.94 -16.39
C ASP A 159 0.69 -12.90 -16.04
N ILE A 160 1.67 -12.72 -16.96
CA ILE A 160 2.73 -11.71 -16.85
C ILE A 160 2.86 -11.01 -18.20
N ILE A 161 2.51 -9.73 -18.23
CA ILE A 161 2.48 -8.92 -19.45
C ILE A 161 3.68 -7.97 -19.43
N LYS A 162 4.45 -7.93 -20.51
CA LYS A 162 5.50 -6.92 -20.70
C LYS A 162 4.86 -5.64 -21.23
N ILE A 163 4.97 -4.57 -20.47
CA ILE A 163 4.42 -3.24 -20.81
C ILE A 163 5.51 -2.33 -21.37
N ASP A 164 6.68 -2.26 -20.69
CA ASP A 164 7.79 -1.38 -21.07
C ASP A 164 9.14 -2.07 -20.79
N GLY A 165 10.24 -1.43 -21.17
CA GLY A 165 11.62 -1.81 -20.81
C GLY A 165 11.97 -1.44 -19.37
N ASP A 166 11.40 -0.32 -18.89
CA ASP A 166 11.70 0.33 -17.63
C ASP A 166 10.55 0.22 -16.63
N LYS A 167 10.77 0.82 -15.46
CA LYS A 167 9.79 0.93 -14.39
C LYS A 167 8.46 1.51 -14.88
N ILE A 168 7.36 0.88 -14.51
CA ILE A 168 6.00 1.36 -14.76
C ILE A 168 5.31 1.82 -13.47
N SER A 169 4.33 2.71 -13.61
CA SER A 169 3.50 3.17 -12.48
C SER A 169 2.56 2.08 -11.98
N ARG A 170 1.93 2.31 -10.82
CA ARG A 170 0.75 1.53 -10.44
C ARG A 170 -0.30 1.60 -11.57
N PRO A 171 -1.13 0.56 -11.75
CA PRO A 171 -2.22 0.63 -12.69
C PRO A 171 -3.33 1.56 -12.19
N TYR A 172 -4.01 2.22 -13.10
CA TYR A 172 -5.17 3.07 -12.84
C TYR A 172 -6.37 2.58 -13.64
N ILE A 173 -7.55 2.55 -13.03
CA ILE A 173 -8.79 2.24 -13.73
C ILE A 173 -9.59 3.53 -13.92
N LEU A 174 -9.92 3.81 -15.18
CA LEU A 174 -10.80 4.89 -15.57
C LEU A 174 -11.95 4.33 -16.42
N GLY A 175 -13.15 4.33 -15.86
CA GLY A 175 -14.30 3.65 -16.44
C GLY A 175 -14.08 2.14 -16.54
N LYS A 176 -14.05 1.60 -17.76
CA LYS A 176 -13.84 0.16 -18.01
C LYS A 176 -12.40 -0.17 -18.44
N ASN A 177 -11.53 0.81 -18.53
CA ASN A 177 -10.18 0.67 -19.07
C ASN A 177 -9.13 0.78 -17.97
N MET A 178 -8.05 0.02 -18.11
CA MET A 178 -6.87 0.10 -17.27
C MET A 178 -5.78 0.91 -18.00
N TYR A 179 -5.10 1.77 -17.27
CA TYR A 179 -4.01 2.61 -17.77
C TYR A 179 -2.78 2.47 -16.88
N ILE A 180 -1.62 2.50 -17.51
CA ILE A 180 -0.31 2.47 -16.85
C ILE A 180 0.53 3.60 -17.43
N LEU A 181 1.24 4.33 -16.58
CA LEU A 181 2.18 5.35 -17.01
C LEU A 181 3.58 4.73 -17.09
N THR A 182 4.27 5.04 -18.16
CA THR A 182 5.70 4.77 -18.34
C THR A 182 6.45 6.11 -18.34
N ASN A 183 7.77 6.07 -18.51
CA ASN A 183 8.58 7.27 -18.60
C ASN A 183 8.20 8.18 -19.80
N SER A 184 7.60 7.61 -20.84
CA SER A 184 7.35 8.31 -22.13
C SER A 184 5.90 8.28 -22.59
N ALA A 185 5.01 7.49 -21.99
CA ALA A 185 3.66 7.27 -22.50
C ALA A 185 2.64 6.92 -21.41
N ILE A 186 1.37 7.06 -21.75
CA ILE A 186 0.23 6.46 -21.05
C ILE A 186 -0.25 5.30 -21.90
N ILE A 187 -0.16 4.09 -21.36
CA ILE A 187 -0.52 2.86 -22.05
C ILE A 187 -1.88 2.38 -21.55
N LYS A 188 -2.80 2.15 -22.47
CA LYS A 188 -4.04 1.43 -22.21
C LYS A 188 -3.77 -0.07 -22.28
N VAL A 189 -4.11 -0.78 -21.21
CA VAL A 189 -4.01 -2.24 -21.14
C VAL A 189 -5.38 -2.83 -21.46
N GLU A 190 -5.44 -3.72 -22.44
CA GLU A 190 -6.66 -4.41 -22.89
C GLU A 190 -6.77 -5.82 -22.28
#